data_b8452671a76cac72214d713853a16028
#
_entry.id   b8452671a76cac72214d713853a16028
#
_cell.length_a   1.000
_cell.length_b   1.000
_cell.length_c   1.000
_cell.angle_alpha   90.00
_cell.angle_beta   90.00
_cell.angle_gamma   90.00
#
_symmetry.space_group_name_H-M   'P 1'
#
loop_
_entity.id
_entity.type
_entity.pdbx_description
1 polymer ?
#
loop_
_entity_poly.entity_id
_entity_poly.type
_entity_poly.pdbx_seq_one_letter_code
_entity_poly.pdbx_strand_id
1 'polypeptide(L)'
;MQKNILCRVKSQNCCGCGACTNKCPVSAISMRENEEGFLAPAIDENLCTDCGLCAKACPALNVRYENTTEPECYAAAAEDEIRMKSSSGGIFSLLAEHILDKGGYIPRHA
;
A
#
# COMPACT_ATOMS: atom_id res chain seq x y z
N MET A 1 -19.99 -20.01 5.97
CA MET A 1 -19.73 -18.55 5.79
C MET A 1 -18.41 -18.38 5.07
N GLN A 2 -18.44 -17.78 3.90
CA GLN A 2 -17.23 -17.51 3.14
C GLN A 2 -16.34 -16.49 3.90
N LYS A 3 -15.05 -16.80 4.04
CA LYS A 3 -14.08 -16.01 4.81
C LYS A 3 -13.11 -15.23 3.91
N ASN A 4 -13.26 -15.34 2.60
CA ASN A 4 -12.37 -14.72 1.63
C ASN A 4 -12.53 -13.19 1.59
N ILE A 5 -11.60 -12.52 0.90
CA ILE A 5 -11.51 -11.07 0.86
C ILE A 5 -12.74 -10.41 0.22
N LEU A 6 -13.34 -11.00 -0.82
CA LEU A 6 -14.46 -10.39 -1.53
C LEU A 6 -15.73 -10.31 -0.66
N CYS A 7 -15.88 -11.23 0.30
CA CYS A 7 -17.01 -11.20 1.24
C CYS A 7 -16.84 -10.17 2.36
N ARG A 8 -15.63 -9.66 2.56
CA ARG A 8 -15.30 -8.79 3.70
C ARG A 8 -14.93 -7.36 3.32
N VAL A 9 -14.32 -7.15 2.17
CA VAL A 9 -13.94 -5.81 1.71
C VAL A 9 -14.90 -5.39 0.61
N LYS A 10 -15.61 -4.27 0.83
CA LYS A 10 -16.37 -3.63 -0.24
C LYS A 10 -15.38 -3.11 -1.29
N SER A 11 -15.76 -3.18 -2.57
CA SER A 11 -14.92 -2.71 -3.69
C SER A 11 -14.43 -1.26 -3.49
N GLN A 12 -15.27 -0.41 -2.91
CA GLN A 12 -14.95 0.99 -2.61
C GLN A 12 -13.83 1.18 -1.57
N ASN A 13 -13.59 0.19 -0.73
CA ASN A 13 -12.57 0.25 0.32
C ASN A 13 -11.27 -0.47 -0.08
N CYS A 14 -11.25 -1.10 -1.24
CA CYS A 14 -10.07 -1.78 -1.76
C CYS A 14 -9.11 -0.74 -2.37
N CYS A 15 -7.86 -0.72 -1.89
CA CYS A 15 -6.82 0.16 -2.42
C CYS A 15 -5.91 -0.52 -3.48
N GLY A 16 -6.25 -1.71 -3.94
CA GLY A 16 -5.50 -2.41 -4.99
C GLY A 16 -4.08 -2.85 -4.60
N CYS A 17 -3.75 -2.94 -3.33
CA CYS A 17 -2.38 -3.15 -2.84
C CYS A 17 -1.79 -4.56 -3.09
N GLY A 18 -2.60 -5.55 -3.49
CA GLY A 18 -2.14 -6.91 -3.78
C GLY A 18 -1.76 -7.77 -2.55
N ALA A 19 -1.92 -7.30 -1.32
CA ALA A 19 -1.57 -8.05 -0.12
C ALA A 19 -2.32 -9.39 -0.02
N CYS A 20 -3.59 -9.43 -0.42
CA CYS A 20 -4.41 -10.63 -0.46
C CYS A 20 -3.89 -11.67 -1.46
N THR A 21 -3.44 -11.25 -2.64
CA THR A 21 -2.86 -12.11 -3.67
C THR A 21 -1.57 -12.76 -3.17
N ASN A 22 -0.67 -11.97 -2.61
CA ASN A 22 0.60 -12.46 -2.08
C ASN A 22 0.43 -13.39 -0.86
N LYS A 23 -0.66 -13.26 -0.13
CA LYS A 23 -0.93 -14.09 1.06
C LYS A 23 -1.69 -15.37 0.75
N CYS A 24 -2.22 -15.53 -0.46
CA CYS A 24 -3.00 -16.71 -0.83
C CYS A 24 -2.10 -17.94 -1.04
N PRO A 25 -2.22 -18.99 -0.21
CA PRO A 25 -1.34 -20.15 -0.27
C PRO A 25 -1.57 -21.04 -1.48
N VAL A 26 -2.74 -20.91 -2.10
CA VAL A 26 -3.16 -21.70 -3.29
C VAL A 26 -3.23 -20.86 -4.55
N SER A 27 -2.72 -19.63 -4.53
CA SER A 27 -2.72 -18.70 -5.67
C SER A 27 -4.10 -18.51 -6.34
N ALA A 28 -5.16 -18.58 -5.55
CA ALA A 28 -6.53 -18.44 -6.03
C ALA A 28 -6.93 -16.99 -6.32
N ILE A 29 -6.09 -16.00 -6.00
CA ILE A 29 -6.40 -14.58 -6.13
C ILE A 29 -5.49 -13.95 -7.18
N SER A 30 -6.10 -13.28 -8.15
CA SER A 30 -5.41 -12.44 -9.14
C SER A 30 -5.90 -11.00 -9.05
N MET A 31 -5.04 -10.03 -9.38
CA MET A 31 -5.47 -8.63 -9.49
C MET A 31 -5.94 -8.37 -10.93
N ARG A 32 -7.13 -7.81 -11.09
CA ARG A 32 -7.71 -7.46 -12.38
C ARG A 32 -8.25 -6.04 -12.33
N GLU A 33 -8.24 -5.38 -13.46
CA GLU A 33 -8.89 -4.06 -13.61
C GLU A 33 -10.41 -4.20 -13.49
N ASN A 34 -11.01 -3.31 -12.70
CA ASN A 34 -12.46 -3.16 -12.61
C ASN A 34 -12.97 -2.26 -13.76
N GLU A 35 -14.27 -1.97 -13.80
CA GLU A 35 -14.89 -1.13 -14.84
C GLU A 35 -14.34 0.30 -14.89
N GLU A 36 -13.75 0.78 -13.80
CA GLU A 36 -13.13 2.11 -13.68
C GLU A 36 -11.60 2.08 -13.96
N GLY A 37 -11.02 0.92 -14.26
CA GLY A 37 -9.59 0.75 -14.53
C GLY A 37 -8.71 0.60 -13.29
N PHE A 38 -9.29 0.43 -12.10
CA PHE A 38 -8.53 0.19 -10.87
C PHE A 38 -8.30 -1.31 -10.64
N LEU A 39 -7.11 -1.64 -10.13
CA LEU A 39 -6.80 -3.03 -9.76
C LEU A 39 -7.62 -3.47 -8.56
N ALA A 40 -8.33 -4.56 -8.72
CA ALA A 40 -9.14 -5.21 -7.68
C ALA A 40 -8.88 -6.73 -7.66
N PRO A 41 -9.03 -7.40 -6.51
CA PRO A 41 -8.84 -8.84 -6.42
C PRO A 41 -10.00 -9.59 -7.10
N ALA A 42 -9.65 -10.59 -7.90
CA ALA A 42 -10.56 -11.58 -8.45
C ALA A 42 -10.18 -12.96 -7.89
N ILE A 43 -11.16 -13.73 -7.44
CA ILE A 43 -10.95 -15.04 -6.81
C ILE A 43 -11.43 -16.15 -7.75
N ASP A 44 -10.59 -17.15 -7.94
CA ASP A 44 -11.01 -18.43 -8.51
C ASP A 44 -11.60 -19.30 -7.39
N GLU A 45 -12.91 -19.44 -7.39
CA GLU A 45 -13.64 -20.18 -6.36
C GLU A 45 -13.31 -21.67 -6.36
N ASN A 46 -12.86 -22.24 -7.49
CA ASN A 46 -12.47 -23.64 -7.58
C ASN A 46 -11.14 -23.93 -6.87
N LEU A 47 -10.27 -22.94 -6.78
CA LEU A 47 -8.99 -23.04 -6.08
C LEU A 47 -9.07 -22.56 -4.62
N CYS A 48 -10.04 -21.71 -4.32
CA CYS A 48 -10.17 -21.09 -3.01
C CYS A 48 -10.55 -22.11 -1.92
N THR A 49 -9.71 -22.25 -0.92
CA THR A 49 -9.96 -23.11 0.27
C THR A 49 -10.70 -22.40 1.40
N ASP A 50 -11.13 -21.17 1.19
CA ASP A 50 -11.83 -20.34 2.20
C ASP A 50 -11.10 -20.20 3.55
N CYS A 51 -9.78 -20.20 3.53
CA CYS A 51 -8.94 -20.15 4.74
C CYS A 51 -8.95 -18.78 5.45
N GLY A 52 -9.39 -17.71 4.79
CA GLY A 52 -9.50 -16.35 5.34
C GLY A 52 -8.17 -15.60 5.52
N LEU A 53 -7.03 -16.14 5.08
CA LEU A 53 -5.72 -15.49 5.20
C LEU A 53 -5.64 -14.17 4.42
N CYS A 54 -6.29 -14.09 3.27
CA CYS A 54 -6.39 -12.87 2.47
C CYS A 54 -7.09 -11.73 3.23
N ALA A 55 -8.16 -12.03 3.95
CA ALA A 55 -8.87 -11.05 4.76
C ALA A 55 -8.02 -10.58 5.96
N LYS A 56 -7.26 -11.49 6.60
CA LYS A 56 -6.33 -11.13 7.67
C LYS A 56 -5.17 -10.25 7.21
N ALA A 57 -4.73 -10.39 5.97
CA ALA A 57 -3.65 -9.61 5.40
C ALA A 57 -4.10 -8.23 4.88
N CYS A 58 -5.41 -8.00 4.75
CA CYS A 58 -5.94 -6.78 4.16
C CYS A 58 -5.77 -5.57 5.08
N PRO A 59 -5.06 -4.51 4.66
CA PRO A 59 -4.89 -3.30 5.47
C PRO A 59 -6.19 -2.51 5.63
N ALA A 60 -7.13 -2.61 4.68
CA ALA A 60 -8.44 -1.96 4.80
C ALA A 60 -9.35 -2.60 5.85
N LEU A 61 -9.12 -3.88 6.20
CA LEU A 61 -9.85 -4.59 7.25
C LEU A 61 -9.13 -4.57 8.60
N ASN A 62 -7.81 -4.47 8.58
CA ASN A 62 -6.97 -4.62 9.76
C ASN A 62 -6.01 -3.44 9.86
N VAL A 63 -6.53 -2.33 10.35
CA VAL A 63 -5.72 -1.15 10.67
C VAL A 63 -4.82 -1.49 11.85
N ARG A 64 -3.50 -1.49 11.63
CA ARG A 64 -2.50 -1.81 12.66
C ARG A 64 -1.93 -0.60 13.36
N TYR A 65 -1.98 0.54 12.67
CA TYR A 65 -1.40 1.80 13.15
C TYR A 65 -2.44 2.90 12.95
N GLU A 66 -2.98 3.38 14.04
CA GLU A 66 -3.82 4.57 14.04
C GLU A 66 -3.01 5.75 14.55
N ASN A 67 -3.16 6.89 13.92
CA ASN A 67 -2.62 8.12 14.46
C ASN A 67 -3.40 8.46 15.74
N THR A 68 -2.71 8.44 16.86
CA THR A 68 -3.30 8.77 18.18
C THR A 68 -3.41 10.28 18.41
N THR A 69 -2.73 11.05 17.59
CA THR A 69 -2.72 12.52 17.61
C THR A 69 -3.03 13.05 16.22
N GLU A 70 -3.64 14.23 16.15
CA GLU A 70 -3.85 14.93 14.90
C GLU A 70 -2.48 15.26 14.26
N PRO A 71 -2.25 14.90 12.97
CA PRO A 71 -0.96 15.13 12.34
C PRO A 71 -0.73 16.63 12.13
N GLU A 72 0.47 17.08 12.44
CA GLU A 72 0.92 18.43 12.06
C GLU A 72 1.29 18.43 10.57
N CYS A 73 0.76 19.39 9.83
CA CYS A 73 0.98 19.53 8.40
C CYS A 73 1.88 20.76 8.13
N TYR A 74 2.89 20.59 7.29
CA TYR A 74 3.82 21.64 6.91
C TYR A 74 3.85 21.83 5.40
N ALA A 75 3.85 23.08 4.96
CA ALA A 75 4.23 23.43 3.59
C ALA A 75 5.72 23.79 3.61
N ALA A 76 6.54 22.99 2.95
CA ALA A 76 7.99 23.16 2.97
C ALA A 76 8.61 22.96 1.59
N ALA A 77 9.71 23.69 1.33
CA ALA A 77 10.55 23.52 0.17
C ALA A 77 12.01 23.61 0.58
N ALA A 78 12.88 22.88 -0.12
CA ALA A 78 14.32 23.03 0.00
C ALA A 78 14.79 24.36 -0.62
N GLU A 79 16.03 24.73 -0.35
CA GLU A 79 16.71 25.84 -1.03
C GLU A 79 16.76 25.62 -2.54
N ASP A 80 16.81 26.69 -3.31
CA ASP A 80 16.69 26.66 -4.77
C ASP A 80 17.68 25.71 -5.44
N GLU A 81 18.89 25.59 -4.92
CA GLU A 81 19.93 24.73 -5.47
C GLU A 81 19.50 23.24 -5.49
N ILE A 82 18.84 22.79 -4.43
CA ILE A 82 18.31 21.41 -4.30
C ILE A 82 16.97 21.31 -5.01
N ARG A 83 16.10 22.28 -4.81
CA ARG A 83 14.76 22.31 -5.36
C ARG A 83 14.74 22.23 -6.88
N MET A 84 15.61 22.99 -7.56
CA MET A 84 15.68 23.02 -9.03
C MET A 84 16.17 21.73 -9.66
N LYS A 85 16.84 20.86 -8.90
CA LYS A 85 17.28 19.51 -9.31
C LYS A 85 16.28 18.41 -8.90
N SER A 86 15.20 18.76 -8.21
CA SER A 86 14.22 17.84 -7.67
C SER A 86 12.92 17.90 -8.46
N SER A 87 12.12 16.83 -8.41
CA SER A 87 10.82 16.76 -9.09
C SER A 87 9.70 17.57 -8.40
N SER A 88 9.94 18.05 -7.18
CA SER A 88 8.98 18.81 -6.36
C SER A 88 9.75 19.80 -5.47
N GLY A 89 9.31 20.00 -4.24
CA GLY A 89 9.94 20.93 -3.28
C GLY A 89 11.33 20.54 -2.77
N GLY A 90 11.86 19.37 -3.12
CA GLY A 90 13.20 18.92 -2.75
C GLY A 90 13.32 18.36 -1.32
N ILE A 91 12.25 18.29 -0.56
CA ILE A 91 12.26 17.78 0.82
C ILE A 91 12.67 16.32 0.89
N PHE A 92 12.26 15.48 -0.09
CA PHE A 92 12.71 14.09 -0.15
C PHE A 92 14.24 13.99 -0.20
N SER A 93 14.90 14.81 -1.03
CA SER A 93 16.35 14.82 -1.16
C SER A 93 17.05 15.17 0.17
N LEU A 94 16.55 16.20 0.87
CA LEU A 94 17.07 16.58 2.18
C LEU A 94 16.93 15.49 3.24
N LEU A 95 15.77 14.84 3.29
CA LEU A 95 15.52 13.74 4.23
C LEU A 95 16.38 12.52 3.88
N ALA A 96 16.54 12.23 2.60
CA ALA A 96 17.38 11.15 2.10
C ALA A 96 18.84 11.35 2.49
N GLU A 97 19.41 12.53 2.24
CA GLU A 97 20.77 12.88 2.65
C GLU A 97 20.96 12.73 4.16
N HIS A 98 20.03 13.28 4.94
CA HIS A 98 20.08 13.17 6.40
C HIS A 98 20.09 11.72 6.92
N ILE A 99 19.31 10.84 6.30
CA ILE A 99 19.27 9.42 6.67
C ILE A 99 20.59 8.73 6.29
N LEU A 100 21.10 9.00 5.08
CA LEU A 100 22.35 8.42 4.59
C LEU A 100 23.56 8.86 5.42
N ASP A 101 23.64 10.13 5.78
CA ASP A 101 24.70 10.69 6.63
C ASP A 101 24.75 10.04 8.02
N LYS A 102 23.59 9.60 8.52
CA LYS A 102 23.48 8.82 9.76
C LYS A 102 23.74 7.32 9.60
N GLY A 103 24.18 6.87 8.43
CA GLY A 103 24.40 5.44 8.13
C GLY A 103 23.09 4.65 7.91
N GLY A 104 22.01 5.35 7.65
CA GLY A 104 20.73 4.76 7.31
C GLY A 104 20.66 4.21 5.89
N TYR A 105 19.53 3.62 5.54
CA TYR A 105 19.28 2.99 4.25
C TYR A 105 17.98 3.52 3.62
N ILE A 106 18.03 3.85 2.34
CA ILE A 106 16.86 4.26 1.57
C ILE A 106 16.59 3.18 0.52
N PRO A 107 15.47 2.44 0.63
CA PRO A 107 15.13 1.43 -0.36
C PRO A 107 14.79 2.11 -1.69
N ARG A 108 15.37 1.61 -2.76
CA ARG A 108 15.03 2.03 -4.12
C ARG A 108 13.85 1.19 -4.59
N HIS A 109 12.73 1.83 -4.82
CA HIS A 109 11.65 1.21 -5.57
C HIS A 109 11.98 1.33 -7.06
N ALA A 110 12.04 0.18 -7.70
CA ALA A 110 12.11 0.11 -9.14
C ALA A 110 10.75 0.37 -9.76
#